data_290b005e2bbd6f5f2ee405d60ba5d22b
#
_entry.id   290b005e2bbd6f5f2ee405d60ba5d22b
#
_cell.length_a   1.000
_cell.length_b   1.000
_cell.length_c   1.000
_cell.angle_alpha   90.00
_cell.angle_beta   90.00
_cell.angle_gamma   90.00
#
_symmetry.space_group_name_H-M   'P 1'
#
loop_
_entity.id
_entity.type
_entity.pdbx_description
1 polymer ?
#
loop_
_entity_poly.entity_id
_entity_poly.type
_entity_poly.pdbx_seq_one_letter_code
_entity_poly.pdbx_strand_id
1 'polypeptide(L)'
;MKKRVLIVLLCFVGALSSAFAAEKKVQGVVISSEDNLPLIGASVYVTAEDLKKAGSAQTTMGVITDVDGQFSIAIPAGITRFFCSYVGYDVLEVKLVPGKEHYEITLHASSQMLDAVVVTGYQT
;
A
#
# COMPACT_ATOMS: atom_id res chain seq x y z
N MET A 1 -31.18 -17.80 34.10
CA MET A 1 -29.73 -17.68 34.40
C MET A 1 -28.89 -18.13 33.25
N LYS A 2 -29.15 -19.28 32.66
CA LYS A 2 -28.32 -19.79 31.56
C LYS A 2 -28.36 -18.88 30.35
N LYS A 3 -29.47 -18.24 30.07
CA LYS A 3 -29.62 -17.33 28.89
C LYS A 3 -28.76 -16.08 29.07
N ARG A 4 -28.63 -15.58 30.30
CA ARG A 4 -27.78 -14.38 30.55
C ARG A 4 -26.30 -14.69 30.36
N VAL A 5 -25.86 -15.86 30.80
CA VAL A 5 -24.47 -16.28 30.61
C VAL A 5 -24.16 -16.44 29.12
N LEU A 6 -25.11 -17.00 28.39
CA LEU A 6 -24.93 -17.21 26.94
C LEU A 6 -24.81 -15.84 26.21
N ILE A 7 -25.64 -14.87 26.59
CA ILE A 7 -25.62 -13.55 25.98
C ILE A 7 -24.29 -12.84 26.28
N VAL A 8 -23.80 -12.94 27.52
CA VAL A 8 -22.53 -12.33 27.91
C VAL A 8 -21.37 -12.97 27.13
N LEU A 9 -21.41 -14.29 26.97
CA LEU A 9 -20.38 -14.99 26.21
C LEU A 9 -20.39 -14.57 24.76
N LEU A 10 -21.57 -14.40 24.17
CA LEU A 10 -21.72 -13.97 22.79
C LEU A 10 -21.18 -12.55 22.58
N CYS A 11 -21.45 -11.63 23.53
CA CYS A 11 -20.92 -10.28 23.48
C CYS A 11 -19.40 -10.26 23.57
N PHE A 12 -18.84 -11.13 24.39
CA PHE A 12 -17.38 -11.22 24.55
C PHE A 12 -16.73 -11.71 23.25
N VAL A 13 -17.30 -12.69 22.58
CA VAL A 13 -16.80 -13.18 21.30
C VAL A 13 -16.91 -12.09 20.24
N GLY A 14 -17.99 -11.32 20.24
CA GLY A 14 -18.14 -10.19 19.33
C GLY A 14 -17.09 -9.11 19.52
N ALA A 15 -16.75 -8.81 20.76
CA ALA A 15 -15.71 -7.83 21.08
C ALA A 15 -14.33 -8.32 20.60
N LEU A 16 -14.03 -9.59 20.73
CA LEU A 16 -12.78 -10.16 20.24
C LEU A 16 -12.70 -10.07 18.72
N SER A 17 -13.80 -10.33 18.02
CA SER A 17 -13.83 -10.24 16.58
C SER A 17 -13.56 -8.81 16.09
N SER A 18 -14.06 -7.82 16.80
CA SER A 18 -13.79 -6.41 16.46
C SER A 18 -12.32 -6.06 16.59
N ALA A 19 -11.60 -6.70 17.51
CA ALA A 19 -10.19 -6.39 17.73
C ALA A 19 -9.30 -6.76 16.56
N PHE A 20 -9.75 -7.65 15.68
CA PHE A 20 -8.97 -8.05 14.51
C PHE A 20 -9.26 -7.22 13.27
N ALA A 21 -10.15 -6.23 13.36
CA ALA A 21 -10.51 -5.37 12.23
C ALA A 21 -9.63 -4.12 12.15
N ALA A 22 -8.36 -4.21 12.60
CA ALA A 22 -7.46 -3.07 12.63
C ALA A 22 -6.76 -2.79 11.31
N GLU A 23 -6.70 -3.77 10.41
CA GLU A 23 -6.08 -3.58 9.11
C GLU A 23 -7.02 -2.85 8.17
N LYS A 24 -6.43 -1.97 7.35
CA LYS A 24 -7.17 -1.24 6.34
C LYS A 24 -6.90 -1.84 4.97
N LYS A 25 -7.94 -2.25 4.28
CA LYS A 25 -7.80 -2.76 2.93
C LYS A 25 -7.76 -1.59 1.95
N VAL A 26 -6.70 -1.53 1.15
CA VAL A 26 -6.49 -0.50 0.15
C VAL A 26 -6.39 -1.18 -1.20
N GLN A 27 -7.10 -0.66 -2.18
CA GLN A 27 -7.06 -1.18 -3.53
C GLN A 27 -7.05 -0.04 -4.53
N GLY A 28 -6.63 -0.33 -5.75
CA GLY A 28 -6.57 0.70 -6.75
C GLY A 28 -5.96 0.22 -8.05
N VAL A 29 -5.61 1.17 -8.89
CA VAL A 29 -5.01 0.91 -10.18
C VAL A 29 -3.80 1.81 -10.36
N VAL A 30 -2.75 1.29 -11.01
CA VAL A 30 -1.53 2.02 -11.34
C VAL A 30 -1.44 2.17 -12.84
N ILE A 31 -1.33 3.42 -13.30
CA ILE A 31 -1.22 3.72 -14.72
C ILE A 31 0.02 4.57 -14.98
N SER A 32 0.46 4.57 -16.25
CA SER A 32 1.55 5.42 -16.73
C SER A 32 1.02 6.78 -17.14
N SER A 33 1.72 7.83 -16.77
CA SER A 33 1.36 9.19 -17.18
C SER A 33 1.58 9.44 -18.67
N GLU A 34 2.38 8.61 -19.33
CA GLU A 34 2.72 8.83 -20.75
C GLU A 34 1.60 8.42 -21.69
N ASP A 35 0.96 7.28 -21.41
CA ASP A 35 -0.04 6.72 -22.32
C ASP A 35 -1.33 6.34 -21.61
N ASN A 36 -1.41 6.57 -20.28
CA ASN A 36 -2.56 6.22 -19.45
C ASN A 36 -2.90 4.73 -19.46
N LEU A 37 -1.92 3.89 -19.80
CA LEU A 37 -2.10 2.45 -19.80
C LEU A 37 -1.72 1.85 -18.44
N PRO A 38 -2.36 0.73 -18.05
CA PRO A 38 -2.03 0.07 -16.79
C PRO A 38 -0.58 -0.40 -16.77
N LEU A 39 0.06 -0.28 -15.61
CA LEU A 39 1.41 -0.79 -15.39
C LEU A 39 1.31 -2.17 -14.74
N ILE A 40 1.73 -3.19 -15.45
CA ILE A 40 1.70 -4.58 -14.98
C ILE A 40 2.99 -4.86 -14.23
N GLY A 41 2.87 -5.38 -13.00
CA GLY A 41 4.04 -5.72 -12.21
C GLY A 41 4.63 -4.55 -11.44
N ALA A 42 3.91 -3.44 -11.33
CA ALA A 42 4.34 -2.33 -10.47
C ALA A 42 4.26 -2.76 -9.01
N SER A 43 5.20 -2.29 -8.20
CA SER A 43 5.27 -2.62 -6.78
C SER A 43 4.50 -1.61 -5.96
N VAL A 44 3.61 -2.09 -5.09
CA VAL A 44 2.91 -1.28 -4.10
C VAL A 44 3.33 -1.80 -2.74
N TYR A 45 3.93 -0.96 -1.91
CA TYR A 45 4.56 -1.46 -0.69
C TYR A 45 4.57 -0.43 0.43
N VAL A 46 4.76 -0.94 1.65
CA VAL A 46 5.00 -0.14 2.84
C VAL A 46 6.44 -0.38 3.25
N THR A 47 7.17 0.68 3.61
CA THR A 47 8.58 0.53 3.98
C THR A 47 8.73 -0.18 5.30
N ALA A 48 9.86 -0.86 5.48
CA ALA A 48 10.16 -1.54 6.74
C ALA A 48 10.21 -0.56 7.91
N GLU A 49 10.70 0.65 7.65
CA GLU A 49 10.76 1.70 8.66
C GLU A 49 9.36 2.10 9.14
N ASP A 50 8.43 2.27 8.22
CA ASP A 50 7.05 2.61 8.57
C ASP A 50 6.38 1.47 9.33
N LEU A 51 6.62 0.24 8.93
CA LEU A 51 6.09 -0.93 9.63
C LEU A 51 6.62 -1.00 11.07
N LYS A 52 7.89 -0.71 11.25
CA LYS A 52 8.50 -0.69 12.57
C LYS A 52 7.90 0.41 13.44
N LYS A 53 7.71 1.60 12.90
CA LYS A 53 7.10 2.71 13.63
C LYS A 53 5.67 2.42 14.03
N ALA A 54 4.96 1.67 13.23
CA ALA A 54 3.58 1.29 13.53
C ALA A 54 3.48 0.13 14.52
N GLY A 55 4.60 -0.45 14.92
CA GLY A 55 4.61 -1.57 15.83
C GLY A 55 4.21 -2.88 15.19
N SER A 56 4.30 -2.98 13.88
CA SER A 56 3.96 -4.20 13.16
C SER A 56 5.01 -5.28 13.39
N ALA A 57 4.56 -6.52 13.50
CA ALA A 57 5.46 -7.67 13.57
C ALA A 57 6.07 -8.00 12.22
N GLN A 58 5.46 -7.51 11.14
CA GLN A 58 5.97 -7.74 9.79
C GLN A 58 7.10 -6.77 9.47
N THR A 59 8.11 -7.26 8.77
CA THR A 59 9.25 -6.43 8.35
C THR A 59 9.17 -6.05 6.88
N THR A 60 8.32 -6.72 6.12
CA THR A 60 8.10 -6.40 4.70
C THR A 60 6.62 -6.50 4.41
N MET A 61 6.15 -5.65 3.53
CA MET A 61 4.77 -5.68 3.08
C MET A 61 4.70 -5.07 1.69
N GLY A 62 4.19 -5.82 0.73
CA GLY A 62 4.05 -5.32 -0.63
C GLY A 62 3.29 -6.29 -1.51
N VAL A 63 2.73 -5.74 -2.57
CA VAL A 63 2.05 -6.51 -3.62
C VAL A 63 2.48 -5.96 -4.96
N ILE A 64 2.21 -6.69 -6.02
CA ILE A 64 2.45 -6.22 -7.38
C ILE A 64 1.12 -6.13 -8.13
N THR A 65 1.06 -5.22 -9.09
CA THR A 65 -0.15 -5.04 -9.88
C THR A 65 -0.34 -6.19 -10.87
N ASP A 66 -1.60 -6.47 -11.18
CA ASP A 66 -1.97 -7.52 -12.12
C ASP A 66 -1.98 -7.00 -13.57
N VAL A 67 -2.52 -7.81 -14.49
CA VAL A 67 -2.55 -7.47 -15.92
C VAL A 67 -3.39 -6.23 -16.24
N ASP A 68 -4.29 -5.86 -15.34
CA ASP A 68 -5.10 -4.64 -15.47
C ASP A 68 -4.52 -3.48 -14.66
N GLY A 69 -3.33 -3.64 -14.09
CA GLY A 69 -2.70 -2.63 -13.27
C GLY A 69 -3.33 -2.49 -11.89
N GLN A 70 -4.18 -3.42 -11.50
CA GLN A 70 -4.90 -3.35 -10.22
C GLN A 70 -4.11 -3.98 -9.10
N PHE A 71 -4.31 -3.47 -7.89
CA PHE A 71 -3.67 -4.01 -6.70
C PHE A 71 -4.65 -3.99 -5.52
N SER A 72 -4.37 -4.83 -4.54
CA SER A 72 -5.09 -4.85 -3.28
C SER A 72 -4.09 -5.20 -2.18
N ILE A 73 -4.03 -4.38 -1.15
CA ILE A 73 -3.07 -4.55 -0.06
C ILE A 73 -3.77 -4.27 1.27
N ALA A 74 -3.50 -5.12 2.27
CA ALA A 74 -4.01 -4.91 3.62
C ALA A 74 -2.94 -4.19 4.43
N ILE A 75 -3.21 -2.96 4.83
CA ILE A 75 -2.25 -2.10 5.50
C ILE A 75 -2.55 -2.07 7.00
N PRO A 76 -1.56 -2.38 7.85
CA PRO A 76 -1.76 -2.36 9.31
C PRO A 76 -2.15 -0.98 9.83
N ALA A 77 -2.84 -0.96 10.96
CA ALA A 77 -3.15 0.28 11.65
C ALA A 77 -1.87 1.02 12.03
N GLY A 78 -1.89 2.34 11.98
CA GLY A 78 -0.73 3.16 12.29
C GLY A 78 0.11 3.55 11.09
N ILE A 79 -0.12 2.94 9.95
CA ILE A 79 0.55 3.31 8.69
C ILE A 79 -0.24 4.45 8.06
N THR A 80 0.45 5.51 7.66
CA THR A 80 -0.18 6.70 7.08
C THR A 80 0.12 6.90 5.61
N ARG A 81 0.96 6.04 5.03
CA ARG A 81 1.36 6.17 3.62
C ARG A 81 1.78 4.81 3.08
N PHE A 82 1.77 4.72 1.77
CA PHE A 82 2.39 3.59 1.07
C PHE A 82 3.09 4.12 -0.17
N PHE A 83 3.86 3.27 -0.82
CA PHE A 83 4.69 3.66 -1.95
C PHE A 83 4.35 2.80 -3.15
N CYS A 84 4.53 3.38 -4.32
CA CYS A 84 4.38 2.67 -5.58
C CYS A 84 5.59 2.95 -6.46
N SER A 85 6.13 1.90 -7.08
CA SER A 85 7.29 2.06 -7.96
C SER A 85 7.22 1.07 -9.11
N TYR A 86 7.90 1.43 -10.19
CA TYR A 86 8.03 0.57 -11.36
C TYR A 86 9.36 0.87 -12.04
N VAL A 87 9.92 -0.13 -12.71
CA VAL A 87 11.22 0.04 -13.38
C VAL A 87 11.12 1.13 -14.43
N GLY A 88 12.00 2.12 -14.35
CA GLY A 88 12.01 3.24 -15.27
C GLY A 88 11.09 4.39 -14.89
N TYR A 89 10.44 4.30 -13.73
CA TYR A 89 9.52 5.33 -13.23
C TYR A 89 9.95 5.81 -11.86
N ASP A 90 9.57 7.03 -11.53
CA ASP A 90 9.87 7.59 -10.21
C ASP A 90 8.99 6.93 -9.15
N VAL A 91 9.56 6.76 -7.97
CA VAL A 91 8.82 6.25 -6.82
C VAL A 91 7.83 7.32 -6.36
N LEU A 92 6.59 6.88 -6.13
CA LEU A 92 5.53 7.78 -5.68
C LEU A 92 5.11 7.43 -4.26
N GLU A 93 5.08 8.43 -3.40
CA GLU A 93 4.53 8.31 -2.06
C GLU A 93 3.04 8.65 -2.13
N VAL A 94 2.20 7.73 -1.61
CA VAL A 94 0.75 7.93 -1.58
C VAL A 94 0.32 8.03 -0.13
N LYS A 95 -0.27 9.15 0.25
CA LYS A 95 -0.76 9.35 1.61
C LYS A 95 -2.13 8.73 1.75
N LEU A 96 -2.34 7.99 2.84
CA LEU A 96 -3.62 7.38 3.12
C LEU A 96 -4.61 8.43 3.60
N VAL A 97 -5.80 8.41 3.01
CA VAL A 97 -6.89 9.30 3.37
C VAL A 97 -7.92 8.50 4.15
N PRO A 98 -8.32 8.95 5.36
CA PRO A 98 -9.34 8.24 6.13
C PRO A 98 -10.63 8.08 5.33
N GLY A 99 -11.16 6.87 5.30
CA GLY A 99 -12.39 6.56 4.59
C GLY A 99 -12.22 6.28 3.11
N LYS A 100 -11.02 6.45 2.56
CA LYS A 100 -10.75 6.17 1.15
C LYS A 100 -10.13 4.80 1.01
N GLU A 101 -10.75 3.93 0.21
CA GLU A 101 -10.27 2.58 -0.02
C GLU A 101 -9.71 2.36 -1.41
N HIS A 102 -10.18 3.15 -2.38
CA HIS A 102 -9.76 3.00 -3.78
C HIS A 102 -8.85 4.16 -4.18
N TYR A 103 -7.70 3.86 -4.76
CA TYR A 103 -6.72 4.85 -5.17
C TYR A 103 -6.39 4.69 -6.65
N GLU A 104 -6.33 5.81 -7.35
CA GLU A 104 -5.86 5.86 -8.72
C GLU A 104 -4.47 6.47 -8.72
N ILE A 105 -3.48 5.69 -9.12
CA ILE A 105 -2.07 6.06 -9.01
C ILE A 105 -1.51 6.26 -10.41
N THR A 106 -0.92 7.41 -10.66
CA THR A 106 -0.24 7.71 -11.91
C THR A 106 1.25 7.83 -11.66
N LEU A 107 2.04 6.98 -12.29
CA LEU A 107 3.50 7.04 -12.19
C LEU A 107 4.08 7.79 -13.37
N HIS A 108 5.12 8.56 -13.10
CA HIS A 108 5.81 9.35 -14.11
C HIS A 108 7.14 8.69 -14.44
N ALA A 109 7.47 8.63 -15.73
CA ALA A 109 8.74 8.08 -16.16
C ALA A 109 9.89 8.89 -15.55
N SER A 110 10.94 8.20 -15.15
CA SER A 110 12.07 8.83 -14.51
C SER A 110 12.94 9.54 -15.54
N SER A 111 12.88 10.86 -15.55
CA SER A 111 13.73 11.65 -16.43
C SER A 111 15.18 11.70 -15.94
N GLN A 112 15.38 11.41 -14.67
CA GLN A 112 16.74 11.39 -14.10
C GLN A 112 17.58 10.23 -14.61
N MET A 113 16.95 9.15 -15.00
CA MET A 113 17.67 8.04 -15.60
C MET A 113 18.34 8.46 -16.90
N LEU A 114 17.68 9.31 -17.67
CA LEU A 114 18.24 9.82 -18.89
C LEU A 114 19.42 10.77 -18.60
N ASP A 115 19.28 11.59 -17.60
CA ASP A 115 20.35 12.50 -17.19
C ASP A 115 21.54 11.76 -16.64
N ALA A 116 21.31 10.68 -15.92
CA ALA A 116 22.38 9.86 -15.37
C ALA A 116 23.20 9.21 -16.47
N VAL A 117 22.59 8.89 -17.55
CA VAL A 117 23.31 8.33 -18.71
C VAL A 117 24.24 9.37 -19.31
N VAL A 118 23.82 10.59 -19.28
CA VAL A 118 24.61 11.68 -19.82
C VAL A 118 25.81 11.98 -18.99
N VAL A 119 25.96 11.77 -17.85
CA VAL A 119 26.85 12.32 -16.99
C VAL A 119 27.92 11.87 -16.48
N THR A 120 27.34 11.96 -16.70
CA THR A 120 27.67 12.08 -16.22
C THR A 120 28.37 12.12 -15.78
N GLY A 121 28.76 12.20 -15.90
CA GLY A 121 28.89 12.52 -15.47
C GLY A 121 29.42 12.31 -14.69
N TYR A 122 29.38 12.32 -14.53
CA TYR A 122 29.37 12.58 -13.91
C TYR A 122 29.70 12.50 -13.22
N GLN A 123 29.60 12.70 -13.17
CA GLN A 123 29.43 13.01 -12.56
C GLN A 123 29.61 12.67 -11.86
N THR A 124 29.83 12.51 -11.77
CA THR A 124 29.57 12.48 -11.31
C THR A 124 29.69 12.52 -11.01
#